data_30f874971c4798358e41082f66e85b7b
#
_entry.id   30f874971c4798358e41082f66e85b7b
#
_cell.length_a   1.000
_cell.length_b   1.000
_cell.length_c   1.000
_cell.angle_alpha   90.00
_cell.angle_beta   90.00
_cell.angle_gamma   90.00
#
_symmetry.space_group_name_H-M   'P 1'
#
loop_
_entity.id
_entity.type
_entity.pdbx_description
1 polymer ?
#
loop_
_entity_poly.entity_id
_entity_poly.type
_entity_poly.pdbx_seq_one_letter_code
_entity_poly.pdbx_strand_id
1 'polypeptide(L)'
;MSTYERRGFLRQSFLSAASLAASWPLHADFAKEGSALSGPEPARLSDAPAKLHIEVVDETGEPVWARLEVRGPEGKMYGPESALGDDSAHHFPGIGPWYLGSFVAKSETVVEVPAGEYTVIAEHGTEYERLEKRVVVTGGQSIRLRIPLKPWVRMNELGWWSADLHVHRDPADTPKLALAEDLNFSVLFTIWNKANLWQGKEWPKNPVLEVSPRHLVTLLNAEDERGGGAWLLQGLQKNLDLAVQGRWYPPGIDFVRQARAQRSDASGFPWFDCEKPFWWEVPVVMALEPPDSFGVLHNHFIQYGILSNEAWGRPRDREKYPGVRGFVDYSLDLYYRYLNLGLRIPPSAGSASGVLPNPVGYNRVYAKLDKPFSVKAWYDALRNGPSFVTNGPVLFINTANLPGDKVHVTVEARAREPLEKIEIVANGQVIGQFLAPQGARSFQAERTLAAGYYTWLAVRCYGKSESTIRLAHSRPIPLAGTWNPREDALFFTHWIKELADQARSDSERFRYPAERDTVLGLYEQARRFYSDKMGPS
;
A
#
# COMPACT_ATOMS: atom_id res chain seq x y z
N MET A 1 15.73 17.45 7.35
CA MET A 1 15.87 17.84 5.93
C MET A 1 15.35 19.25 5.74
N SER A 2 16.11 20.11 5.03
CA SER A 2 15.54 21.39 4.63
C SER A 2 14.44 21.17 3.59
N THR A 3 13.53 22.14 3.45
CA THR A 3 12.46 22.11 2.43
C THR A 3 13.02 21.95 1.01
N TYR A 4 14.27 22.25 0.78
CA TYR A 4 14.97 22.14 -0.51
C TYR A 4 15.36 20.69 -0.85
N GLU A 5 15.82 19.90 0.12
CA GLU A 5 16.18 18.49 -0.08
C GLU A 5 14.95 17.59 -0.29
N ARG A 6 13.81 17.92 0.35
CA ARG A 6 12.54 17.22 0.13
C ARG A 6 11.99 17.43 -1.30
N ARG A 7 12.16 18.65 -1.84
CA ARG A 7 11.76 18.96 -3.23
C ARG A 7 12.60 18.19 -4.27
N GLY A 8 13.87 17.93 -3.98
CA GLY A 8 14.74 17.14 -4.86
C GLY A 8 14.36 15.67 -4.90
N PHE A 9 14.04 15.07 -3.75
CA PHE A 9 13.60 13.68 -3.64
C PHE A 9 12.30 13.42 -4.42
N LEU A 10 11.29 14.23 -4.19
CA LEU A 10 10.00 14.11 -4.87
C LEU A 10 10.12 14.39 -6.38
N ARG A 11 10.92 15.37 -6.80
CA ARG A 11 11.14 15.65 -8.22
C ARG A 11 11.77 14.48 -8.98
N GLN A 12 12.74 13.79 -8.43
CA GLN A 12 13.36 12.65 -9.11
C GLN A 12 12.43 11.43 -9.21
N SER A 13 11.58 11.21 -8.21
CA SER A 13 10.58 10.13 -8.25
C SER A 13 9.42 10.42 -9.21
N PHE A 14 9.09 11.69 -9.44
CA PHE A 14 7.93 12.11 -10.24
C PHE A 14 8.26 12.60 -11.66
N LEU A 15 9.49 13.02 -11.95
CA LEU A 15 9.85 13.41 -13.32
C LEU A 15 9.73 12.25 -14.34
N SER A 16 9.80 11.01 -13.89
CA SER A 16 9.51 9.83 -14.73
C SER A 16 8.01 9.56 -14.93
N ALA A 17 7.13 10.07 -14.08
CA ALA A 17 5.69 9.91 -14.21
C ALA A 17 5.04 11.03 -15.06
N ALA A 18 5.62 12.23 -15.06
CA ALA A 18 5.11 13.37 -15.83
C ALA A 18 5.30 13.24 -17.35
N SER A 19 6.15 12.32 -17.82
CA SER A 19 6.37 12.10 -19.27
C SER A 19 5.32 11.17 -19.92
N LEU A 20 4.31 10.70 -19.21
CA LEU A 20 3.24 9.84 -19.72
C LEU A 20 1.89 10.55 -19.92
N ALA A 21 1.80 11.85 -19.71
CA ALA A 21 0.65 12.65 -20.13
C ALA A 21 0.82 13.03 -21.61
N ALA A 22 0.77 12.05 -22.50
CA ALA A 22 0.72 12.28 -23.95
C ALA A 22 -0.73 12.53 -24.37
N SER A 23 -0.98 13.77 -24.75
CA SER A 23 -1.87 14.28 -25.78
C SER A 23 -2.91 13.33 -26.38
N TRP A 24 -4.16 13.57 -26.10
CA TRP A 24 -5.25 13.23 -26.97
C TRP A 24 -5.76 14.50 -27.68
N PRO A 25 -5.91 14.47 -29.02
CA PRO A 25 -6.43 15.61 -29.76
C PRO A 25 -7.97 15.61 -29.69
N LEU A 26 -8.52 16.70 -29.18
CA LEU A 26 -9.90 17.08 -29.41
C LEU A 26 -9.95 17.88 -30.70
N HIS A 27 -10.45 17.25 -31.75
CA HIS A 27 -10.99 17.96 -32.91
C HIS A 27 -12.50 17.73 -32.96
N ALA A 28 -13.25 18.79 -32.85
CA ALA A 28 -14.58 18.91 -33.41
C ALA A 28 -14.83 20.38 -33.78
N ASP A 29 -14.57 20.71 -35.03
CA ASP A 29 -15.16 21.87 -35.68
C ASP A 29 -16.65 21.62 -35.86
N PHE A 30 -17.50 22.56 -35.43
CA PHE A 30 -18.81 22.77 -36.01
C PHE A 30 -19.05 24.25 -36.25
N ALA A 31 -19.29 24.53 -37.52
CA ALA A 31 -19.54 25.84 -38.08
C ALA A 31 -20.87 26.44 -37.64
N LYS A 32 -20.84 27.78 -37.66
CA LYS A 32 -21.99 28.69 -37.51
C LYS A 32 -23.04 28.49 -38.62
N GLU A 33 -24.29 28.62 -38.27
CA GLU A 33 -25.21 29.49 -39.01
C GLU A 33 -26.41 29.82 -38.14
N GLY A 34 -26.82 31.09 -38.18
CA GLY A 34 -27.70 31.73 -37.26
C GLY A 34 -29.17 31.70 -37.61
N SER A 35 -29.97 32.07 -36.68
CA SER A 35 -31.06 33.04 -36.83
C SER A 35 -31.55 33.49 -35.46
N ALA A 36 -31.62 34.77 -35.26
CA ALA A 36 -32.13 35.40 -34.05
C ALA A 36 -33.67 35.23 -34.01
N LEU A 37 -34.13 34.49 -32.99
CA LEU A 37 -35.46 34.63 -32.44
C LEU A 37 -35.32 35.19 -31.04
N SER A 38 -35.79 36.40 -30.81
CA SER A 38 -35.91 37.04 -29.51
C SER A 38 -36.93 36.28 -28.66
N GLY A 39 -36.44 35.30 -27.89
CA GLY A 39 -37.14 34.74 -26.74
C GLY A 39 -36.95 35.63 -25.50
N PRO A 40 -37.78 35.47 -24.46
CA PRO A 40 -37.62 36.26 -23.22
C PRO A 40 -36.19 36.07 -22.68
N GLU A 41 -35.58 37.19 -22.26
CA GLU A 41 -34.25 37.20 -21.65
C GLU A 41 -34.16 36.08 -20.59
N PRO A 42 -33.20 35.19 -20.68
CA PRO A 42 -33.03 34.21 -19.63
C PRO A 42 -32.76 34.95 -18.33
N ALA A 43 -33.54 34.64 -17.29
CA ALA A 43 -33.36 35.19 -15.97
C ALA A 43 -31.86 35.16 -15.64
N ARG A 44 -31.26 36.32 -15.33
CA ARG A 44 -29.84 36.38 -14.94
C ARG A 44 -29.66 35.42 -13.79
N LEU A 45 -28.94 34.34 -14.05
CA LEU A 45 -28.52 33.41 -13.00
C LEU A 45 -27.77 34.22 -11.96
N SER A 46 -28.18 34.14 -10.70
CA SER A 46 -27.51 34.81 -9.60
C SER A 46 -26.03 34.42 -9.59
N ASP A 47 -25.12 35.39 -9.55
CA ASP A 47 -23.68 35.17 -9.38
C ASP A 47 -23.33 34.66 -7.97
N ALA A 48 -24.31 34.57 -7.07
CA ALA A 48 -24.12 34.04 -5.73
C ALA A 48 -23.75 32.54 -5.76
N PRO A 49 -22.79 32.13 -4.94
CA PRO A 49 -22.43 30.71 -4.86
C PRO A 49 -23.63 29.86 -4.41
N ALA A 50 -23.74 28.68 -4.98
CA ALA A 50 -24.68 27.66 -4.52
C ALA A 50 -24.05 26.88 -3.35
N LYS A 51 -24.89 26.21 -2.54
CA LYS A 51 -24.46 25.42 -1.38
C LYS A 51 -24.90 23.96 -1.54
N LEU A 52 -23.93 23.07 -1.50
CA LEU A 52 -24.15 21.63 -1.43
C LEU A 52 -24.05 21.19 0.03
N HIS A 53 -25.16 20.79 0.63
CA HIS A 53 -25.21 20.18 1.95
C HIS A 53 -25.12 18.67 1.78
N ILE A 54 -23.99 18.09 2.14
CA ILE A 54 -23.69 16.67 1.92
C ILE A 54 -23.67 15.96 3.28
N GLU A 55 -24.52 14.97 3.44
CA GLU A 55 -24.55 14.06 4.58
C GLU A 55 -24.33 12.63 4.12
N VAL A 56 -23.32 11.93 4.66
CA VAL A 56 -23.09 10.53 4.41
C VAL A 56 -23.57 9.71 5.59
N VAL A 57 -24.37 8.70 5.30
CA VAL A 57 -24.97 7.83 6.31
C VAL A 57 -24.74 6.35 6.00
N ASP A 58 -24.73 5.51 7.03
CA ASP A 58 -24.75 4.05 6.88
C ASP A 58 -26.15 3.52 6.50
N GLU A 59 -26.30 2.21 6.43
CA GLU A 59 -27.58 1.56 6.12
C GLU A 59 -28.63 1.72 7.20
N THR A 60 -28.25 2.12 8.43
CA THR A 60 -29.19 2.43 9.52
C THR A 60 -29.66 3.88 9.48
N GLY A 61 -28.99 4.70 8.67
CA GLY A 61 -29.27 6.13 8.52
C GLY A 61 -28.45 6.99 9.49
N GLU A 62 -27.50 6.40 10.21
CA GLU A 62 -26.60 7.14 11.11
C GLU A 62 -25.44 7.78 10.35
N PRO A 63 -25.05 9.03 10.69
CA PRO A 63 -23.91 9.69 10.06
C PRO A 63 -22.59 8.98 10.31
N VAL A 64 -21.86 8.72 9.24
CA VAL A 64 -20.53 8.08 9.29
C VAL A 64 -19.45 9.00 8.77
N TRP A 65 -18.21 8.78 9.23
CA TRP A 65 -17.04 9.36 8.58
C TRP A 65 -16.91 8.81 7.16
N ALA A 66 -16.69 9.67 6.19
CA ALA A 66 -16.49 9.27 4.80
C ALA A 66 -15.50 10.19 4.11
N ARG A 67 -14.82 9.67 3.10
CA ARG A 67 -14.04 10.45 2.17
C ARG A 67 -14.95 10.95 1.05
N LEU A 68 -14.87 12.24 0.78
CA LEU A 68 -15.71 12.95 -0.18
C LEU A 68 -14.88 13.64 -1.25
N GLU A 69 -15.40 13.65 -2.47
CA GLU A 69 -14.90 14.47 -3.56
C GLU A 69 -16.08 15.23 -4.18
N VAL A 70 -15.89 16.52 -4.44
CA VAL A 70 -16.85 17.34 -5.20
C VAL A 70 -16.13 17.84 -6.44
N ARG A 71 -16.39 17.21 -7.58
CA ARG A 71 -15.78 17.53 -8.87
C ARG A 71 -16.73 18.40 -9.68
N GLY A 72 -16.27 19.57 -10.05
CA GLY A 72 -16.99 20.50 -10.92
C GLY A 72 -16.51 20.42 -12.38
N PRO A 73 -16.90 21.43 -13.20
CA PRO A 73 -16.46 21.56 -14.57
C PRO A 73 -14.92 21.49 -14.69
N GLU A 74 -14.45 20.92 -15.79
CA GLU A 74 -13.00 20.75 -16.09
C GLU A 74 -12.21 19.98 -15.01
N GLY A 75 -12.91 19.20 -14.17
CA GLY A 75 -12.30 18.41 -13.11
C GLY A 75 -11.84 19.21 -11.90
N LYS A 76 -12.23 20.48 -11.79
CA LYS A 76 -11.92 21.31 -10.63
C LYS A 76 -12.56 20.74 -9.37
N MET A 77 -11.78 20.63 -8.31
CA MET A 77 -12.21 20.10 -7.03
C MET A 77 -12.65 21.20 -6.07
N TYR A 78 -13.65 20.89 -5.27
CA TYR A 78 -14.24 21.79 -4.29
C TYR A 78 -14.35 21.10 -2.93
N GLY A 79 -14.15 21.83 -1.86
CA GLY A 79 -14.30 21.36 -0.48
C GLY A 79 -14.55 22.52 0.48
N PRO A 80 -14.99 22.26 1.70
CA PRO A 80 -15.13 23.28 2.73
C PRO A 80 -13.76 23.74 3.23
N GLU A 81 -13.61 25.03 3.54
CA GLU A 81 -12.33 25.60 4.03
C GLU A 81 -11.81 24.92 5.31
N SER A 82 -12.72 24.44 6.16
CA SER A 82 -12.39 23.81 7.45
C SER A 82 -12.28 22.29 7.39
N ALA A 83 -12.43 21.69 6.21
CA ALA A 83 -12.37 20.24 6.11
C ALA A 83 -10.93 19.73 6.23
N LEU A 84 -10.80 18.57 6.86
CA LEU A 84 -9.56 17.82 6.83
C LEU A 84 -9.41 17.23 5.42
N GLY A 85 -8.47 17.76 4.64
CA GLY A 85 -8.11 17.19 3.34
C GLY A 85 -7.50 15.81 3.53
N ASP A 86 -8.00 14.85 2.77
CA ASP A 86 -7.36 13.53 2.66
C ASP A 86 -6.22 13.57 1.64
N ASP A 87 -5.93 14.73 1.10
CA ASP A 87 -4.78 14.91 0.24
C ASP A 87 -3.51 15.14 1.06
N SER A 88 -2.38 14.69 0.54
CA SER A 88 -1.07 14.94 1.13
C SER A 88 -0.54 16.34 0.82
N ALA A 89 -1.29 17.16 0.09
CA ALA A 89 -0.83 18.46 -0.38
C ALA A 89 -0.52 19.43 0.76
N HIS A 90 -1.23 19.32 1.88
CA HIS A 90 -0.95 20.11 3.05
C HIS A 90 0.41 19.81 3.69
N HIS A 91 0.91 18.59 3.54
CA HIS A 91 2.19 18.17 4.10
C HIS A 91 3.33 18.19 3.07
N PHE A 92 3.01 18.07 1.77
CA PHE A 92 3.99 17.96 0.69
C PHE A 92 3.58 18.80 -0.54
N PRO A 93 3.66 20.13 -0.48
CA PRO A 93 3.32 20.99 -1.61
C PRO A 93 4.16 20.66 -2.84
N GLY A 94 3.50 20.47 -4.00
CA GLY A 94 4.14 20.19 -5.29
C GLY A 94 4.07 18.74 -5.75
N ILE A 95 3.36 17.88 -5.04
CA ILE A 95 2.97 16.57 -5.52
C ILE A 95 1.70 16.74 -6.35
N GLY A 96 1.67 16.23 -7.54
CA GLY A 96 0.74 16.41 -8.65
C GLY A 96 -0.76 16.70 -8.38
N PRO A 97 -1.51 17.09 -9.39
CA PRO A 97 -2.87 17.64 -9.23
C PRO A 97 -3.93 16.62 -8.76
N TRP A 98 -3.66 15.33 -8.78
CA TRP A 98 -4.61 14.28 -8.35
C TRP A 98 -4.75 14.10 -6.84
N TYR A 99 -3.94 14.82 -6.06
CA TYR A 99 -4.04 14.81 -4.60
C TYR A 99 -4.95 15.86 -4.03
N LEU A 100 -5.28 16.84 -4.84
CA LEU A 100 -6.00 18.01 -4.39
C LEU A 100 -7.49 17.75 -4.53
N GLY A 101 -8.19 17.71 -3.41
CA GLY A 101 -9.62 17.90 -3.41
C GLY A 101 -10.49 16.84 -2.77
N SER A 102 -9.99 15.68 -2.34
CA SER A 102 -10.75 14.85 -1.42
C SER A 102 -10.64 15.39 0.00
N PHE A 103 -11.68 15.23 0.78
CA PHE A 103 -11.74 15.59 2.18
C PHE A 103 -12.55 14.58 2.97
N VAL A 104 -12.31 14.48 4.27
CA VAL A 104 -13.09 13.61 5.14
C VAL A 104 -14.03 14.42 6.00
N ALA A 105 -15.24 13.92 6.14
CA ALA A 105 -16.27 14.53 6.96
C ALA A 105 -17.14 13.48 7.66
N LYS A 106 -17.66 13.85 8.82
CA LYS A 106 -18.75 13.17 9.50
C LYS A 106 -19.88 14.17 9.68
N SER A 107 -21.09 13.77 9.54
CA SER A 107 -22.26 14.66 9.60
C SER A 107 -22.40 15.56 8.36
N GLU A 108 -23.41 16.42 8.35
CA GLU A 108 -23.64 17.33 7.25
C GLU A 108 -22.45 18.29 7.08
N THR A 109 -21.91 18.35 5.86
CA THR A 109 -20.90 19.32 5.47
C THR A 109 -21.39 20.19 4.33
N VAL A 110 -20.99 21.45 4.29
CA VAL A 110 -21.42 22.42 3.29
C VAL A 110 -20.26 22.77 2.39
N VAL A 111 -20.44 22.56 1.08
CA VAL A 111 -19.48 22.96 0.05
C VAL A 111 -20.10 24.06 -0.79
N GLU A 112 -19.44 25.23 -0.83
CA GLU A 112 -19.83 26.33 -1.69
C GLU A 112 -19.25 26.16 -3.09
N VAL A 113 -20.11 26.26 -4.10
CA VAL A 113 -19.75 26.04 -5.51
C VAL A 113 -20.42 27.08 -6.42
N PRO A 114 -19.79 27.49 -7.52
CA PRO A 114 -20.47 28.26 -8.59
C PRO A 114 -21.66 27.50 -9.19
N ALA A 115 -22.50 28.19 -9.97
CA ALA A 115 -23.50 27.49 -10.79
C ALA A 115 -22.82 26.55 -11.78
N GLY A 116 -23.34 25.33 -11.92
CA GLY A 116 -22.74 24.32 -12.80
C GLY A 116 -23.18 22.89 -12.52
N GLU A 117 -22.55 21.96 -13.21
CA GLU A 117 -22.74 20.51 -13.01
C GLU A 117 -21.59 19.96 -12.17
N TYR A 118 -21.92 19.15 -11.16
CA TYR A 118 -20.99 18.58 -10.21
C TYR A 118 -21.19 17.08 -10.07
N THR A 119 -20.09 16.36 -9.82
CA THR A 119 -20.10 14.97 -9.40
C THR A 119 -19.64 14.90 -7.96
N VAL A 120 -20.53 14.46 -7.08
CA VAL A 120 -20.21 14.18 -5.67
C VAL A 120 -19.91 12.69 -5.54
N ILE A 121 -18.72 12.37 -5.04
CA ILE A 121 -18.27 11.00 -4.80
C ILE A 121 -18.13 10.81 -3.29
N ALA A 122 -18.64 9.69 -2.78
CA ALA A 122 -18.52 9.31 -1.39
C ALA A 122 -17.98 7.87 -1.27
N GLU A 123 -17.00 7.70 -0.39
CA GLU A 123 -16.38 6.40 -0.07
C GLU A 123 -16.21 6.25 1.45
N HIS A 124 -16.35 5.02 1.93
CA HIS A 124 -16.08 4.64 3.33
C HIS A 124 -15.23 3.37 3.36
N GLY A 125 -13.98 3.52 2.90
CA GLY A 125 -13.04 2.43 2.75
C GLY A 125 -13.38 1.44 1.64
N THR A 126 -12.66 0.33 1.66
CA THR A 126 -12.71 -0.67 0.56
C THR A 126 -13.83 -1.68 0.71
N GLU A 127 -14.48 -1.78 1.89
CA GLU A 127 -15.57 -2.73 2.15
C GLU A 127 -16.95 -2.20 1.78
N TYR A 128 -17.04 -0.91 1.41
CA TYR A 128 -18.29 -0.25 1.05
C TYR A 128 -18.37 0.05 -0.45
N GLU A 129 -19.60 0.13 -0.97
CA GLU A 129 -19.83 0.60 -2.33
C GLU A 129 -19.39 2.07 -2.44
N ARG A 130 -18.73 2.41 -3.54
CA ARG A 130 -18.44 3.79 -3.92
C ARG A 130 -19.67 4.39 -4.59
N LEU A 131 -20.14 5.51 -4.09
CA LEU A 131 -21.28 6.20 -4.68
C LEU A 131 -20.83 7.47 -5.42
N GLU A 132 -21.36 7.63 -6.61
CA GLU A 132 -21.24 8.81 -7.45
C GLU A 132 -22.61 9.42 -7.69
N LYS A 133 -22.77 10.73 -7.43
CA LYS A 133 -24.02 11.43 -7.65
C LYS A 133 -23.78 12.71 -8.44
N ARG A 134 -24.39 12.81 -9.61
CA ARG A 134 -24.39 14.02 -10.41
C ARG A 134 -25.45 15.00 -9.89
N VAL A 135 -25.12 16.27 -9.82
CA VAL A 135 -26.01 17.35 -9.38
C VAL A 135 -25.75 18.59 -10.21
N VAL A 136 -26.81 19.23 -10.64
CA VAL A 136 -26.77 20.53 -11.33
C VAL A 136 -27.27 21.58 -10.36
N VAL A 137 -26.50 22.63 -10.19
CA VAL A 137 -26.82 23.73 -9.28
C VAL A 137 -26.92 25.06 -10.03
N THR A 138 -27.84 25.91 -9.61
CA THR A 138 -27.95 27.30 -10.06
C THR A 138 -27.48 28.25 -8.97
N GLY A 139 -27.07 29.47 -9.34
CA GLY A 139 -26.56 30.44 -8.40
C GLY A 139 -27.54 30.75 -7.27
N GLY A 140 -27.02 30.83 -6.03
CA GLY A 140 -27.80 31.03 -4.82
C GLY A 140 -28.63 29.82 -4.35
N GLN A 141 -28.62 28.69 -5.08
CA GLN A 141 -29.38 27.51 -4.71
C GLN A 141 -28.72 26.77 -3.54
N SER A 142 -29.55 26.14 -2.69
CA SER A 142 -29.12 25.24 -1.61
C SER A 142 -29.68 23.85 -1.86
N ILE A 143 -28.80 22.86 -2.06
CA ILE A 143 -29.18 21.47 -2.34
C ILE A 143 -28.71 20.58 -1.21
N ARG A 144 -29.58 19.71 -0.71
CA ARG A 144 -29.24 18.68 0.27
C ARG A 144 -29.07 17.32 -0.41
N LEU A 145 -27.92 16.69 -0.14
CA LEU A 145 -27.56 15.38 -0.65
C LEU A 145 -27.34 14.44 0.54
N ARG A 146 -28.27 13.52 0.75
CA ARG A 146 -28.08 12.42 1.68
C ARG A 146 -27.59 11.19 0.90
N ILE A 147 -26.43 10.65 1.27
CA ILE A 147 -25.71 9.60 0.56
C ILE A 147 -25.62 8.38 1.46
N PRO A 148 -26.45 7.36 1.26
CA PRO A 148 -26.37 6.12 2.03
C PRO A 148 -25.28 5.20 1.45
N LEU A 149 -24.25 4.91 2.22
CA LEU A 149 -23.21 3.94 1.87
C LEU A 149 -23.56 2.56 2.43
N LYS A 150 -23.42 1.54 1.59
CA LYS A 150 -23.71 0.14 1.95
C LYS A 150 -22.43 -0.69 1.82
N PRO A 151 -22.12 -1.53 2.82
CA PRO A 151 -21.06 -2.51 2.68
C PRO A 151 -21.45 -3.57 1.65
N TRP A 152 -20.50 -3.96 0.81
CA TRP A 152 -20.63 -5.13 -0.06
C TRP A 152 -20.04 -6.39 0.61
N VAL A 153 -19.20 -6.18 1.63
CA VAL A 153 -18.66 -7.22 2.52
C VAL A 153 -18.45 -6.62 3.92
N ARG A 154 -18.53 -7.44 4.95
CA ARG A 154 -18.22 -7.09 6.34
C ARG A 154 -17.13 -8.02 6.86
N MET A 155 -15.88 -7.66 6.67
CA MET A 155 -14.76 -8.53 6.98
C MET A 155 -14.62 -8.79 8.47
N ASN A 156 -14.94 -7.81 9.32
CA ASN A 156 -14.89 -8.00 10.78
C ASN A 156 -15.90 -9.05 11.29
N GLU A 157 -17.08 -9.15 10.68
CA GLU A 157 -18.09 -10.19 11.03
C GLU A 157 -17.59 -11.59 10.65
N LEU A 158 -16.65 -11.68 9.68
CA LEU A 158 -16.00 -12.91 9.28
C LEU A 158 -14.69 -13.19 10.04
N GLY A 159 -14.38 -12.36 11.05
CA GLY A 159 -13.17 -12.46 11.87
C GLY A 159 -11.90 -11.87 11.24
N TRP A 160 -12.01 -11.12 10.13
CA TRP A 160 -10.90 -10.51 9.46
C TRP A 160 -10.73 -9.03 9.84
N TRP A 161 -9.50 -8.63 10.17
CA TRP A 161 -9.17 -7.29 10.63
C TRP A 161 -8.10 -6.66 9.77
N SER A 162 -8.40 -5.49 9.23
CA SER A 162 -7.54 -4.79 8.28
C SER A 162 -6.47 -3.94 8.95
N ALA A 163 -5.30 -3.82 8.30
CA ALA A 163 -4.27 -2.87 8.68
C ALA A 163 -3.58 -2.24 7.46
N ASP A 164 -3.13 -0.99 7.62
CA ASP A 164 -2.16 -0.34 6.75
C ASP A 164 -0.85 -0.21 7.53
N LEU A 165 0.20 -0.90 7.06
CA LEU A 165 1.46 -0.99 7.76
C LEU A 165 2.42 0.17 7.43
N HIS A 166 1.97 1.19 6.66
CA HIS A 166 2.82 2.30 6.25
C HIS A 166 2.03 3.61 6.08
N VAL A 167 1.94 4.40 7.14
CA VAL A 167 1.20 5.67 7.17
C VAL A 167 2.09 6.81 7.65
N HIS A 168 2.06 7.97 6.96
CA HIS A 168 2.83 9.20 7.26
C HIS A 168 1.95 10.43 7.46
N ARG A 169 0.82 10.27 8.11
CA ARG A 169 -0.11 11.37 8.40
C ARG A 169 0.21 12.06 9.72
N ASP A 170 -0.40 13.20 9.96
CA ASP A 170 -0.33 13.83 11.27
C ASP A 170 -1.04 12.96 12.31
N PRO A 171 -0.46 12.78 13.52
CA PRO A 171 -1.11 12.01 14.60
C PRO A 171 -2.50 12.53 15.00
N ALA A 172 -2.78 13.82 14.85
CA ALA A 172 -4.09 14.40 15.16
C ALA A 172 -5.15 14.08 14.10
N ASP A 173 -4.74 13.84 12.86
CA ASP A 173 -5.63 13.63 11.71
C ASP A 173 -5.83 12.13 11.41
N THR A 174 -4.82 11.32 11.64
CA THR A 174 -4.85 9.87 11.36
C THR A 174 -6.09 9.15 11.91
N PRO A 175 -6.58 9.44 13.15
CA PRO A 175 -7.81 8.85 13.65
C PRO A 175 -9.04 9.08 12.78
N LYS A 176 -9.24 10.30 12.28
CA LYS A 176 -10.38 10.65 11.42
C LYS A 176 -10.26 9.99 10.05
N LEU A 177 -9.04 9.96 9.49
CA LEU A 177 -8.76 9.29 8.22
C LEU A 177 -9.00 7.78 8.32
N ALA A 178 -8.56 7.13 9.40
CA ALA A 178 -8.81 5.71 9.64
C ALA A 178 -10.31 5.40 9.77
N LEU A 179 -11.07 6.27 10.44
CA LEU A 179 -12.53 6.15 10.53
C LEU A 179 -13.20 6.34 9.17
N ALA A 180 -12.74 7.28 8.33
CA ALA A 180 -13.30 7.53 7.01
C ALA A 180 -13.06 6.36 6.04
N GLU A 181 -11.98 5.62 6.22
CA GLU A 181 -11.63 4.45 5.42
C GLU A 181 -12.01 3.10 6.07
N ASP A 182 -12.72 3.12 7.21
CA ASP A 182 -13.06 1.94 8.04
C ASP A 182 -11.85 1.00 8.20
N LEU A 183 -10.68 1.59 8.46
CA LEU A 183 -9.42 0.87 8.63
C LEU A 183 -9.19 0.53 10.09
N ASN A 184 -9.14 -0.76 10.42
CA ASN A 184 -9.06 -1.20 11.81
C ASN A 184 -7.74 -0.85 12.49
N PHE A 185 -6.61 -0.94 11.77
CA PHE A 185 -5.31 -0.71 12.36
C PHE A 185 -4.41 0.12 11.43
N SER A 186 -3.91 1.25 11.95
CA SER A 186 -2.97 2.13 11.25
C SER A 186 -1.62 2.14 11.96
N VAL A 187 -0.55 1.84 11.21
CA VAL A 187 0.82 1.95 11.70
C VAL A 187 1.37 3.30 11.25
N LEU A 188 1.36 4.27 12.16
CA LEU A 188 1.77 5.64 11.89
C LEU A 188 3.27 5.84 12.15
N PHE A 189 4.02 6.21 11.12
CA PHE A 189 5.46 6.50 11.21
C PHE A 189 5.68 7.93 11.69
N THR A 190 6.14 8.05 12.93
CA THR A 190 6.46 9.33 13.57
C THR A 190 7.96 9.64 13.57
N ILE A 191 8.76 8.67 13.12
CA ILE A 191 10.19 8.82 12.87
C ILE A 191 10.45 8.38 11.43
N TRP A 192 11.03 9.27 10.62
CA TRP A 192 11.39 9.00 9.23
C TRP A 192 12.75 9.61 8.92
N ASN A 193 13.76 8.75 8.78
CA ASN A 193 15.15 9.19 8.68
C ASN A 193 15.52 10.19 9.80
N LYS A 194 15.88 11.43 9.44
CA LYS A 194 16.23 12.49 10.39
C LYS A 194 15.02 13.16 11.05
N ALA A 195 13.83 13.00 10.49
CA ALA A 195 12.61 13.60 11.03
C ALA A 195 12.08 12.72 12.16
N ASN A 196 11.99 13.28 13.36
CA ASN A 196 11.51 12.58 14.55
C ASN A 196 10.57 13.49 15.32
N LEU A 197 9.29 13.14 15.40
CA LEU A 197 8.29 13.91 16.12
C LEU A 197 8.52 13.93 17.64
N TRP A 198 9.28 12.98 18.16
CA TRP A 198 9.59 12.83 19.59
C TRP A 198 10.91 13.48 19.98
N GLN A 199 11.62 14.12 19.07
CA GLN A 199 12.87 14.79 19.39
C GLN A 199 12.62 15.91 20.41
N GLY A 200 13.27 15.81 21.58
CA GLY A 200 13.09 16.76 22.69
C GLY A 200 11.75 16.67 23.43
N LYS A 201 10.94 15.64 23.18
CA LYS A 201 9.67 15.38 23.87
C LYS A 201 9.74 14.06 24.67
N GLU A 202 8.85 13.92 25.64
CA GLU A 202 8.67 12.65 26.32
C GLU A 202 8.16 11.57 25.35
N TRP A 203 8.70 10.37 25.49
CA TRP A 203 8.22 9.19 24.79
C TRP A 203 6.81 8.85 25.29
N PRO A 204 5.83 8.67 24.41
CA PRO A 204 4.44 8.49 24.82
C PRO A 204 4.28 7.23 25.69
N LYS A 205 3.67 7.40 26.85
CA LYS A 205 3.35 6.29 27.77
C LYS A 205 2.36 5.32 27.17
N ASN A 206 1.46 5.82 26.33
CA ASN A 206 0.46 5.07 25.60
C ASN A 206 0.74 5.16 24.10
N PRO A 207 1.45 4.18 23.51
CA PRO A 207 1.83 4.22 22.10
C PRO A 207 0.69 3.84 21.15
N VAL A 208 -0.47 3.44 21.67
CA VAL A 208 -1.65 3.05 20.89
C VAL A 208 -2.78 4.03 21.19
N LEU A 209 -3.29 4.67 20.14
CA LEU A 209 -4.51 5.46 20.20
C LEU A 209 -5.69 4.53 19.90
N GLU A 210 -6.55 4.34 20.88
CA GLU A 210 -7.84 3.65 20.73
C GLU A 210 -8.88 4.66 20.22
N VAL A 211 -9.04 4.72 18.90
CA VAL A 211 -9.99 5.64 18.23
C VAL A 211 -11.43 5.14 18.45
N SER A 212 -11.62 3.84 18.41
CA SER A 212 -12.84 3.13 18.74
C SER A 212 -12.51 1.66 19.07
N PRO A 213 -13.46 0.86 19.54
CA PRO A 213 -13.22 -0.58 19.75
C PRO A 213 -12.75 -1.36 18.53
N ARG A 214 -12.91 -0.79 17.32
CA ARG A 214 -12.50 -1.39 16.04
C ARG A 214 -11.41 -0.63 15.30
N HIS A 215 -10.90 0.48 15.83
CA HIS A 215 -9.93 1.33 15.14
C HIS A 215 -8.79 1.70 16.10
N LEU A 216 -7.59 1.28 15.76
CA LEU A 216 -6.35 1.53 16.53
C LEU A 216 -5.31 2.22 15.66
N VAL A 217 -4.52 3.11 16.26
CA VAL A 217 -3.37 3.76 15.63
C VAL A 217 -2.15 3.60 16.53
N THR A 218 -1.05 3.04 16.01
CA THR A 218 0.23 3.01 16.74
C THR A 218 1.11 4.18 16.36
N LEU A 219 1.81 4.76 17.35
CA LEU A 219 2.59 6.00 17.20
C LEU A 219 4.11 5.79 17.19
N LEU A 220 4.60 4.68 17.72
CA LEU A 220 6.04 4.47 17.92
C LEU A 220 6.63 3.60 16.83
N ASN A 221 6.72 4.17 15.64
CA ASN A 221 7.26 3.48 14.48
C ASN A 221 8.29 4.36 13.78
N ALA A 222 9.34 3.74 13.26
CA ALA A 222 10.43 4.40 12.56
C ALA A 222 10.67 3.79 11.18
N GLU A 223 10.95 4.62 10.20
CA GLU A 223 11.38 4.23 8.87
C GLU A 223 12.78 4.74 8.60
N ASP A 224 13.69 3.80 8.27
CA ASP A 224 14.97 4.11 7.65
C ASP A 224 14.84 3.89 6.14
N GLU A 225 14.67 4.97 5.38
CA GLU A 225 14.54 4.95 3.92
C GLU A 225 15.73 5.64 3.29
N ARG A 226 16.70 4.85 2.82
CA ARG A 226 17.94 5.33 2.22
C ARG A 226 18.31 4.47 1.00
N GLY A 227 19.57 4.52 0.54
CA GLY A 227 20.03 3.81 -0.65
C GLY A 227 19.90 2.29 -0.60
N GLY A 228 20.00 1.68 0.59
CA GLY A 228 19.96 0.23 0.77
C GLY A 228 18.56 -0.35 0.82
N GLY A 229 17.61 0.35 1.42
CA GLY A 229 16.26 -0.17 1.64
C GLY A 229 15.29 0.83 2.26
N ALA A 230 14.07 0.37 2.45
CA ALA A 230 13.04 1.00 3.29
C ALA A 230 12.68 -0.01 4.39
N TRP A 231 13.19 0.25 5.57
CA TRP A 231 13.07 -0.62 6.74
C TRP A 231 12.05 -0.04 7.70
N LEU A 232 10.90 -0.69 7.80
CA LEU A 232 9.79 -0.26 8.64
C LEU A 232 9.89 -0.95 10.00
N LEU A 233 10.27 -0.20 11.03
CA LEU A 233 10.47 -0.67 12.40
C LEU A 233 9.28 -0.25 13.25
N GLN A 234 8.42 -1.19 13.61
CA GLN A 234 7.09 -0.93 14.16
C GLN A 234 7.00 -1.37 15.63
N GLY A 235 6.32 -0.55 16.45
CA GLY A 235 6.12 -0.84 17.86
C GLY A 235 7.39 -0.72 18.71
N LEU A 236 8.19 0.32 18.48
CA LEU A 236 9.40 0.60 19.23
C LEU A 236 9.08 0.81 20.71
N GLN A 237 9.96 0.29 21.58
CA GLN A 237 9.86 0.47 23.03
C GLN A 237 10.71 1.66 23.52
N LYS A 238 11.72 2.05 22.74
CA LYS A 238 12.61 3.17 22.99
C LYS A 238 12.85 3.92 21.70
N ASN A 239 13.17 5.20 21.83
CA ASN A 239 13.56 6.00 20.70
C ASN A 239 14.73 5.36 19.93
N LEU A 240 14.68 5.46 18.62
CA LEU A 240 15.73 5.00 17.71
C LEU A 240 16.28 6.23 16.99
N ASP A 241 17.59 6.48 17.17
CA ASP A 241 18.24 7.61 16.52
C ASP A 241 18.64 7.23 15.08
N LEU A 242 17.83 7.67 14.13
CA LEU A 242 18.07 7.55 12.69
C LEU A 242 18.76 8.78 12.10
N ALA A 243 19.37 9.64 12.92
CA ALA A 243 20.05 10.86 12.47
C ALA A 243 21.35 10.57 11.70
N VAL A 244 21.22 9.80 10.64
CA VAL A 244 22.31 9.36 9.78
C VAL A 244 22.74 10.45 8.80
N GLN A 245 24.03 10.50 8.50
CA GLN A 245 24.58 11.48 7.57
C GLN A 245 24.76 10.96 6.15
N GLY A 246 24.95 9.66 5.98
CA GLY A 246 25.24 9.02 4.70
C GLY A 246 24.05 8.24 4.14
N ARG A 247 24.04 8.10 2.81
CA ARG A 247 23.02 7.30 2.10
C ARG A 247 23.19 5.80 2.32
N TRP A 248 24.43 5.35 2.53
CA TRP A 248 24.82 3.94 2.60
C TRP A 248 25.40 3.52 3.96
N TYR A 249 25.80 4.49 4.78
CA TYR A 249 26.40 4.24 6.08
C TYR A 249 25.82 5.17 7.16
N PRO A 250 25.52 4.68 8.36
CA PRO A 250 25.62 3.28 8.77
C PRO A 250 24.68 2.38 7.97
N PRO A 251 24.98 1.07 7.82
CA PRO A 251 24.10 0.16 7.06
C PRO A 251 22.75 0.02 7.77
N GLY A 252 21.65 -0.04 6.96
CA GLY A 252 20.28 -0.08 7.52
C GLY A 252 20.02 -1.28 8.43
N ILE A 253 20.73 -2.39 8.23
CA ILE A 253 20.67 -3.57 9.10
C ILE A 253 21.03 -3.27 10.56
N ASP A 254 21.85 -2.26 10.82
CA ASP A 254 22.22 -1.88 12.19
C ASP A 254 21.02 -1.30 12.95
N PHE A 255 20.15 -0.56 12.27
CA PHE A 255 18.90 -0.07 12.87
C PHE A 255 17.89 -1.19 13.10
N VAL A 256 17.83 -2.18 12.21
CA VAL A 256 17.04 -3.40 12.41
C VAL A 256 17.52 -4.12 13.68
N ARG A 257 18.83 -4.29 13.86
CA ARG A 257 19.42 -4.92 15.04
C ARG A 257 19.16 -4.12 16.31
N GLN A 258 19.31 -2.79 16.27
CA GLN A 258 18.99 -1.90 17.39
C GLN A 258 17.51 -1.98 17.78
N ALA A 259 16.60 -2.01 16.81
CA ALA A 259 15.17 -2.21 17.07
C ALA A 259 14.92 -3.58 17.70
N ARG A 260 15.48 -4.65 17.12
CA ARG A 260 15.33 -6.02 17.65
C ARG A 260 15.91 -6.19 19.06
N ALA A 261 16.98 -5.49 19.39
CA ALA A 261 17.53 -5.48 20.75
C ALA A 261 16.55 -4.90 21.79
N GLN A 262 15.49 -4.20 21.37
CA GLN A 262 14.41 -3.75 22.25
C GLN A 262 13.34 -4.83 22.50
N ARG A 263 13.38 -5.95 21.78
CA ARG A 263 12.38 -7.03 21.96
C ARG A 263 12.48 -7.58 23.38
N SER A 264 11.32 -7.60 24.07
CA SER A 264 11.15 -8.44 25.25
C SER A 264 10.57 -9.79 24.81
N ASP A 265 10.98 -10.88 25.46
CA ASP A 265 10.70 -12.26 25.04
C ASP A 265 9.22 -12.61 24.79
N ALA A 266 8.31 -11.83 25.36
CA ALA A 266 6.87 -12.12 25.30
C ALA A 266 6.08 -11.31 24.25
N SER A 267 6.62 -10.18 23.72
CA SER A 267 5.81 -9.27 22.90
C SER A 267 5.97 -9.50 21.39
N GLY A 268 7.12 -9.98 20.94
CA GLY A 268 7.47 -10.04 19.51
C GLY A 268 7.70 -8.67 18.86
N PHE A 269 7.68 -7.59 19.65
CA PHE A 269 7.96 -6.22 19.21
C PHE A 269 9.35 -5.75 19.60
N PRO A 270 9.99 -4.86 18.81
CA PRO A 270 9.51 -4.27 17.55
C PRO A 270 9.39 -5.28 16.40
N TRP A 271 8.41 -5.05 15.54
CA TRP A 271 8.19 -5.76 14.28
C TRP A 271 9.01 -5.10 13.18
N PHE A 272 9.66 -5.90 12.36
CA PHE A 272 10.40 -5.41 11.20
C PHE A 272 9.70 -5.83 9.92
N ASP A 273 9.30 -4.84 9.10
CA ASP A 273 8.74 -5.03 7.77
C ASP A 273 9.68 -4.49 6.69
N CYS A 274 9.94 -5.30 5.66
CA CYS A 274 10.73 -4.90 4.49
C CYS A 274 9.78 -4.41 3.40
N GLU A 275 9.65 -3.11 3.22
CA GLU A 275 8.59 -2.51 2.41
C GLU A 275 8.81 -2.68 0.90
N LYS A 276 10.04 -2.48 0.39
CA LYS A 276 10.32 -2.52 -1.07
C LYS A 276 11.22 -3.69 -1.46
N PRO A 277 10.74 -4.66 -2.23
CA PRO A 277 11.47 -5.91 -2.50
C PRO A 277 12.71 -5.75 -3.39
N PHE A 278 12.78 -4.71 -4.22
CA PHE A 278 13.79 -4.51 -5.25
C PHE A 278 14.95 -3.58 -4.84
N TRP A 279 15.03 -3.14 -3.58
CA TRP A 279 16.09 -2.26 -3.12
C TRP A 279 17.38 -3.02 -2.84
N TRP A 280 18.52 -2.31 -3.00
CA TRP A 280 19.84 -2.93 -3.14
C TRP A 280 20.25 -3.87 -2.00
N GLU A 281 20.01 -3.50 -0.73
CA GLU A 281 20.44 -4.29 0.43
C GLU A 281 19.36 -5.27 0.93
N VAL A 282 18.23 -5.36 0.25
CA VAL A 282 17.18 -6.33 0.63
C VAL A 282 17.73 -7.75 0.74
N PRO A 283 18.50 -8.30 -0.24
CA PRO A 283 19.04 -9.64 -0.08
C PRO A 283 20.04 -9.78 1.08
N VAL A 284 20.71 -8.70 1.48
CA VAL A 284 21.62 -8.72 2.64
C VAL A 284 20.80 -8.86 3.92
N VAL A 285 19.76 -8.06 4.08
CA VAL A 285 18.90 -8.09 5.26
C VAL A 285 18.11 -9.39 5.33
N MET A 286 17.61 -9.89 4.20
CA MET A 286 16.91 -11.18 4.12
C MET A 286 17.78 -12.36 4.56
N ALA A 287 19.10 -12.29 4.32
CA ALA A 287 20.04 -13.33 4.73
C ALA A 287 20.43 -13.25 6.21
N LEU A 288 20.62 -12.04 6.73
CA LEU A 288 21.25 -11.83 8.05
C LEU A 288 20.25 -11.47 9.16
N GLU A 289 19.18 -10.76 8.80
CA GLU A 289 18.12 -10.29 9.71
C GLU A 289 16.75 -10.39 9.00
N PRO A 290 16.25 -11.58 8.65
CA PRO A 290 15.04 -11.72 7.87
C PRO A 290 13.85 -10.98 8.52
N PRO A 291 13.06 -10.22 7.75
CA PRO A 291 11.96 -9.43 8.28
C PRO A 291 10.81 -10.30 8.81
N ASP A 292 9.98 -9.71 9.65
CA ASP A 292 8.77 -10.35 10.17
C ASP A 292 7.63 -10.33 9.13
N SER A 293 7.66 -9.38 8.15
CA SER A 293 6.76 -9.32 6.99
C SER A 293 7.45 -8.66 5.78
N PHE A 294 6.88 -8.85 4.58
CA PHE A 294 7.50 -8.43 3.32
C PHE A 294 6.50 -7.74 2.39
N GLY A 295 6.86 -6.56 1.90
CA GLY A 295 6.03 -5.68 1.10
C GLY A 295 5.66 -6.24 -0.27
N VAL A 296 4.55 -6.94 -0.35
CA VAL A 296 3.96 -7.45 -1.59
C VAL A 296 3.08 -6.40 -2.26
N LEU A 297 2.27 -5.69 -1.48
CA LEU A 297 1.56 -4.49 -1.91
C LEU A 297 2.20 -3.25 -1.29
N HIS A 298 3.42 -2.95 -1.74
CA HIS A 298 4.17 -1.79 -1.30
C HIS A 298 3.59 -0.47 -1.85
N ASN A 299 4.09 0.65 -1.40
CA ASN A 299 3.55 1.99 -1.66
C ASN A 299 3.57 2.43 -3.14
N HIS A 300 4.26 1.71 -4.04
CA HIS A 300 4.19 1.98 -5.49
C HIS A 300 2.85 1.54 -6.13
N PHE A 301 2.02 0.76 -5.42
CA PHE A 301 0.63 0.55 -5.81
C PHE A 301 -0.18 1.77 -5.34
N ILE A 302 -0.54 2.65 -6.27
CA ILE A 302 -1.32 3.84 -5.98
C ILE A 302 -2.72 3.75 -6.58
N GLN A 303 -3.68 4.51 -6.01
CA GLN A 303 -5.08 4.39 -6.44
C GLN A 303 -5.31 4.79 -7.91
N TYR A 304 -4.43 5.59 -8.49
CA TYR A 304 -4.52 6.06 -9.88
C TYR A 304 -3.48 5.45 -10.81
N GLY A 305 -2.77 4.40 -10.40
CA GLY A 305 -1.76 3.76 -11.22
C GLY A 305 -0.79 2.85 -10.47
N ILE A 306 0.34 2.61 -11.10
CA ILE A 306 1.50 1.94 -10.52
C ILE A 306 2.72 2.81 -10.78
N LEU A 307 3.48 3.14 -9.77
CA LEU A 307 4.80 3.75 -9.92
C LEU A 307 5.79 2.67 -10.38
N SER A 308 5.80 2.40 -11.69
CA SER A 308 6.50 1.25 -12.29
C SER A 308 8.00 1.47 -12.48
N ASN A 309 8.65 2.03 -11.45
CA ASN A 309 10.09 2.21 -11.39
C ASN A 309 10.64 1.64 -10.09
N GLU A 310 11.89 1.27 -10.09
CA GLU A 310 12.58 0.68 -8.94
C GLU A 310 13.11 1.74 -7.95
N ALA A 311 12.74 3.00 -8.14
CA ALA A 311 13.26 4.13 -7.37
C ALA A 311 14.81 4.10 -7.32
N TRP A 312 15.40 3.91 -6.14
CA TRP A 312 16.85 3.77 -5.97
C TRP A 312 17.32 2.32 -5.92
N GLY A 313 16.41 1.37 -6.18
CA GLY A 313 16.66 -0.06 -6.09
C GLY A 313 17.39 -0.62 -7.31
N ARG A 314 17.55 -1.93 -7.31
CA ARG A 314 18.12 -2.68 -8.42
C ARG A 314 17.13 -2.69 -9.60
N PRO A 315 17.55 -2.22 -10.80
CA PRO A 315 16.68 -2.23 -11.97
C PRO A 315 16.28 -3.66 -12.35
N ARG A 316 15.01 -3.84 -12.73
CA ARG A 316 14.55 -5.10 -13.31
C ARG A 316 15.09 -5.29 -14.73
N ASP A 317 15.19 -6.51 -15.15
CA ASP A 317 15.32 -6.87 -16.55
C ASP A 317 14.00 -6.52 -17.28
N ARG A 318 14.06 -5.50 -18.15
CA ARG A 318 12.88 -4.97 -18.85
C ARG A 318 12.42 -5.83 -20.02
N GLU A 319 13.27 -6.72 -20.51
CA GLU A 319 12.88 -7.73 -21.52
C GLU A 319 12.05 -8.83 -20.88
N LYS A 320 12.49 -9.31 -19.71
CA LYS A 320 11.77 -10.32 -18.92
C LYS A 320 10.53 -9.75 -18.24
N TYR A 321 10.57 -8.51 -17.75
CA TYR A 321 9.50 -7.86 -16.99
C TYR A 321 9.09 -6.53 -17.66
N PRO A 322 8.42 -6.57 -18.82
CA PRO A 322 8.08 -5.37 -19.59
C PRO A 322 6.92 -4.59 -18.96
N GLY A 323 6.97 -3.26 -19.11
CA GLY A 323 5.89 -2.35 -18.75
C GLY A 323 5.48 -2.37 -17.27
N VAL A 324 4.28 -1.88 -17.01
CA VAL A 324 3.70 -1.76 -15.65
C VAL A 324 3.45 -3.15 -15.04
N ARG A 325 2.88 -4.07 -15.82
CA ARG A 325 2.61 -5.43 -15.34
C ARG A 325 3.92 -6.15 -14.99
N GLY A 326 4.95 -6.02 -15.83
CA GLY A 326 6.26 -6.60 -15.57
C GLY A 326 6.91 -6.08 -14.28
N PHE A 327 6.66 -4.83 -13.88
CA PHE A 327 7.11 -4.32 -12.59
C PHE A 327 6.46 -5.07 -11.42
N VAL A 328 5.15 -5.30 -11.49
CA VAL A 328 4.42 -6.07 -10.46
C VAL A 328 4.90 -7.52 -10.43
N ASP A 329 5.05 -8.14 -11.60
CA ASP A 329 5.52 -9.53 -11.70
C ASP A 329 6.97 -9.68 -11.18
N TYR A 330 7.84 -8.68 -11.39
CA TYR A 330 9.19 -8.64 -10.80
C TYR A 330 9.15 -8.57 -9.27
N SER A 331 8.31 -7.70 -8.70
CA SER A 331 8.16 -7.57 -7.25
C SER A 331 7.68 -8.89 -6.62
N LEU A 332 6.73 -9.57 -7.27
CA LEU A 332 6.23 -10.87 -6.83
C LEU A 332 7.28 -11.98 -7.00
N ASP A 333 8.04 -12.01 -8.11
CA ASP A 333 9.10 -12.98 -8.34
C ASP A 333 10.18 -12.91 -7.26
N LEU A 334 10.57 -11.70 -6.84
CA LEU A 334 11.52 -11.50 -5.75
C LEU A 334 11.01 -12.11 -4.43
N TYR A 335 9.74 -11.89 -4.09
CA TYR A 335 9.12 -12.50 -2.91
C TYR A 335 9.12 -14.02 -2.99
N TYR A 336 8.74 -14.58 -4.15
CA TYR A 336 8.68 -16.03 -4.37
C TYR A 336 10.06 -16.69 -4.27
N ARG A 337 11.12 -16.05 -4.75
CA ARG A 337 12.49 -16.53 -4.60
C ARG A 337 12.90 -16.66 -3.13
N TYR A 338 12.53 -15.69 -2.27
CA TYR A 338 12.78 -15.80 -0.84
C TYR A 338 11.99 -16.95 -0.19
N LEU A 339 10.75 -17.16 -0.59
CA LEU A 339 9.96 -18.31 -0.12
C LEU A 339 10.57 -19.64 -0.57
N ASN A 340 11.11 -19.72 -1.78
CA ASN A 340 11.80 -20.90 -2.32
C ASN A 340 13.08 -21.24 -1.54
N LEU A 341 13.74 -20.24 -0.97
CA LEU A 341 14.89 -20.41 -0.07
C LEU A 341 14.50 -20.89 1.34
N GLY A 342 13.21 -21.12 1.58
CA GLY A 342 12.67 -21.60 2.85
C GLY A 342 12.34 -20.49 3.86
N LEU A 343 12.39 -19.23 3.46
CA LEU A 343 11.98 -18.11 4.32
C LEU A 343 10.44 -18.07 4.38
N ARG A 344 9.87 -18.20 5.57
CA ARG A 344 8.40 -18.23 5.78
C ARG A 344 7.91 -16.88 6.28
N ILE A 345 7.89 -15.90 5.40
CA ILE A 345 7.55 -14.51 5.72
C ILE A 345 6.17 -14.19 5.16
N PRO A 346 5.21 -13.71 5.97
CA PRO A 346 3.90 -13.27 5.47
C PRO A 346 4.04 -12.02 4.60
N PRO A 347 3.14 -11.83 3.61
CA PRO A 347 3.11 -10.61 2.82
C PRO A 347 2.59 -9.45 3.67
N SER A 348 3.12 -8.25 3.41
CA SER A 348 2.64 -6.99 3.96
C SER A 348 2.14 -6.04 2.89
N ALA A 349 1.42 -5.00 3.32
CA ALA A 349 0.90 -3.94 2.49
C ALA A 349 1.00 -2.60 3.22
N GLY A 350 1.33 -1.55 2.48
CA GLY A 350 1.40 -0.20 3.00
C GLY A 350 1.10 0.83 1.93
N SER A 351 0.36 1.88 2.31
CA SER A 351 -0.06 2.94 1.40
C SER A 351 0.91 4.10 1.31
N ALA A 352 1.77 4.29 2.30
CA ALA A 352 2.55 5.50 2.54
C ALA A 352 1.68 6.76 2.42
N SER A 353 0.44 6.66 2.91
CA SER A 353 -0.50 7.78 2.94
C SER A 353 0.11 8.98 3.66
N GLY A 354 0.05 10.16 3.07
CA GLY A 354 0.77 11.35 3.54
C GLY A 354 2.08 11.63 2.79
N VAL A 355 2.60 10.66 2.04
CA VAL A 355 3.76 10.80 1.12
C VAL A 355 3.34 10.51 -0.32
N LEU A 356 2.53 9.50 -0.52
CA LEU A 356 2.01 9.09 -1.83
C LEU A 356 0.50 9.31 -1.92
N PRO A 357 -0.07 9.32 -3.17
CA PRO A 357 -1.47 9.65 -3.44
C PRO A 357 -2.42 8.51 -3.08
N ASN A 358 -2.32 8.04 -1.87
CA ASN A 358 -3.17 6.99 -1.36
C ASN A 358 -3.93 7.47 -0.13
N PRO A 359 -5.23 7.20 -0.03
CA PRO A 359 -5.91 7.25 1.26
C PRO A 359 -5.28 6.25 2.23
N VAL A 360 -5.46 6.49 3.51
CA VAL A 360 -5.09 5.54 4.56
C VAL A 360 -5.80 4.20 4.29
N GLY A 361 -5.05 3.11 4.30
CA GLY A 361 -5.63 1.79 4.07
C GLY A 361 -6.01 1.47 2.62
N TYR A 362 -5.51 2.21 1.63
CA TYR A 362 -5.66 1.82 0.23
C TYR A 362 -5.02 0.46 -0.06
N ASN A 363 -3.75 0.29 0.32
CA ASN A 363 -3.11 -1.01 0.41
C ASN A 363 -3.26 -1.51 1.84
N ARG A 364 -3.88 -2.65 2.04
CA ARG A 364 -4.14 -3.19 3.37
C ARG A 364 -3.86 -4.67 3.49
N VAL A 365 -3.54 -5.08 4.71
CA VAL A 365 -3.41 -6.48 5.11
C VAL A 365 -4.66 -6.86 5.87
N TYR A 366 -5.26 -8.00 5.56
CA TYR A 366 -6.24 -8.65 6.42
C TYR A 366 -5.61 -9.81 7.15
N ALA A 367 -5.75 -9.83 8.48
CA ALA A 367 -5.39 -10.96 9.32
C ALA A 367 -6.64 -11.51 10.01
N LYS A 368 -6.77 -12.85 10.06
CA LYS A 368 -7.92 -13.51 10.70
C LYS A 368 -7.63 -13.74 12.16
N LEU A 369 -8.43 -13.13 13.04
CA LEU A 369 -8.29 -13.24 14.47
C LEU A 369 -9.31 -14.24 15.03
N ASP A 370 -8.84 -15.06 15.97
CA ASP A 370 -9.62 -15.95 16.82
C ASP A 370 -9.79 -15.38 18.25
N LYS A 371 -9.22 -14.20 18.51
CA LYS A 371 -9.18 -13.50 19.79
C LYS A 371 -9.72 -12.07 19.64
N PRO A 372 -10.10 -11.41 20.75
CA PRO A 372 -10.45 -10.00 20.72
C PRO A 372 -9.37 -9.15 20.03
N PHE A 373 -9.82 -8.17 19.26
CA PHE A 373 -8.95 -7.29 18.51
C PHE A 373 -8.04 -6.47 19.43
N SER A 374 -6.75 -6.51 19.15
CA SER A 374 -5.71 -5.69 19.76
C SER A 374 -4.49 -5.67 18.83
N VAL A 375 -3.60 -4.72 19.00
CA VAL A 375 -2.35 -4.65 18.23
C VAL A 375 -1.58 -5.97 18.30
N LYS A 376 -1.40 -6.51 19.51
CA LYS A 376 -0.69 -7.77 19.69
C LYS A 376 -1.40 -8.96 19.03
N ALA A 377 -2.71 -9.09 19.19
CA ALA A 377 -3.47 -10.17 18.60
C ALA A 377 -3.42 -10.11 17.05
N TRP A 378 -3.42 -8.90 16.50
CA TRP A 378 -3.33 -8.69 15.07
C TRP A 378 -1.97 -9.16 14.50
N TYR A 379 -0.84 -8.75 15.11
CA TYR A 379 0.49 -9.21 14.67
C TYR A 379 0.71 -10.71 14.91
N ASP A 380 0.19 -11.26 16.00
CA ASP A 380 0.22 -12.71 16.25
C ASP A 380 -0.54 -13.47 15.13
N ALA A 381 -1.68 -12.95 14.69
CA ALA A 381 -2.45 -13.49 13.58
C ALA A 381 -1.72 -13.34 12.23
N LEU A 382 -1.08 -12.19 11.97
CA LEU A 382 -0.26 -12.01 10.78
C LEU A 382 0.91 -13.00 10.75
N ARG A 383 1.56 -13.24 11.89
CA ARG A 383 2.68 -14.18 12.01
C ARG A 383 2.28 -15.63 11.80
N ASN A 384 1.14 -16.06 12.34
CA ASN A 384 0.79 -17.47 12.48
C ASN A 384 -0.51 -17.87 11.79
N GLY A 385 -1.44 -16.94 11.62
CA GLY A 385 -2.80 -17.19 11.11
C GLY A 385 -2.97 -16.95 9.61
N PRO A 386 -4.15 -17.20 9.08
CA PRO A 386 -4.50 -16.81 7.73
C PRO A 386 -4.43 -15.30 7.55
N SER A 387 -3.78 -14.86 6.46
CA SER A 387 -3.70 -13.45 6.08
C SER A 387 -3.59 -13.29 4.57
N PHE A 388 -3.96 -12.12 4.08
CA PHE A 388 -3.74 -11.71 2.71
C PHE A 388 -3.58 -10.19 2.62
N VAL A 389 -2.90 -9.73 1.58
CA VAL A 389 -2.80 -8.31 1.23
C VAL A 389 -3.73 -8.00 0.09
N THR A 390 -4.26 -6.77 0.05
CA THR A 390 -5.16 -6.34 -1.02
C THR A 390 -5.22 -4.82 -1.18
N ASN A 391 -5.53 -4.40 -2.42
CA ASN A 391 -6.01 -3.05 -2.74
C ASN A 391 -7.35 -3.09 -3.51
N GLY A 392 -8.11 -4.17 -3.33
CA GLY A 392 -9.43 -4.34 -3.96
C GLY A 392 -10.09 -5.67 -3.62
N PRO A 393 -9.73 -6.80 -4.28
CA PRO A 393 -10.36 -8.10 -4.02
C PRO A 393 -10.10 -8.63 -2.61
N VAL A 394 -11.03 -9.39 -2.05
CA VAL A 394 -10.83 -10.17 -0.82
C VAL A 394 -10.79 -11.66 -1.14
N LEU A 395 -10.04 -12.44 -0.35
CA LEU A 395 -9.78 -13.85 -0.57
C LEU A 395 -10.22 -14.69 0.63
N PHE A 396 -10.92 -15.78 0.35
CA PHE A 396 -11.25 -16.83 1.31
C PHE A 396 -10.69 -18.15 0.76
N ILE A 397 -9.76 -18.76 1.50
CA ILE A 397 -9.01 -19.92 1.05
C ILE A 397 -9.16 -21.04 2.06
N ASN A 398 -9.52 -22.24 1.59
CA ASN A 398 -9.49 -23.44 2.38
C ASN A 398 -8.57 -24.48 1.69
N THR A 399 -7.89 -25.27 2.50
CA THR A 399 -7.07 -26.37 2.03
C THR A 399 -7.42 -27.64 2.78
N ALA A 400 -7.46 -28.76 2.07
CA ALA A 400 -7.70 -30.07 2.65
C ALA A 400 -6.64 -31.05 2.14
N ASN A 401 -5.99 -31.77 3.06
CA ASN A 401 -5.10 -32.87 2.71
C ASN A 401 -5.92 -34.07 2.25
N LEU A 402 -5.56 -34.64 1.12
CA LEU A 402 -6.19 -35.82 0.54
C LEU A 402 -5.20 -37.02 0.52
N PRO A 403 -5.68 -38.27 0.44
CA PRO A 403 -4.84 -39.42 0.29
C PRO A 403 -3.90 -39.33 -0.93
N GLY A 404 -2.71 -39.94 -0.84
CA GLY A 404 -1.74 -39.95 -1.93
C GLY A 404 -0.97 -38.64 -2.09
N ASP A 405 -0.63 -37.97 -0.99
CA ASP A 405 0.16 -36.74 -0.95
C ASP A 405 -0.43 -35.63 -1.84
N LYS A 406 -1.74 -35.46 -1.74
CA LYS A 406 -2.48 -34.44 -2.48
C LYS A 406 -3.05 -33.40 -1.55
N VAL A 407 -3.11 -32.17 -2.03
CA VAL A 407 -3.80 -31.04 -1.37
C VAL A 407 -4.90 -30.52 -2.31
N HIS A 408 -6.11 -30.44 -1.77
CA HIS A 408 -7.23 -29.76 -2.44
C HIS A 408 -7.31 -28.32 -1.92
N VAL A 409 -7.35 -27.38 -2.84
CA VAL A 409 -7.44 -25.94 -2.57
C VAL A 409 -8.75 -25.42 -3.12
N THR A 410 -9.55 -24.80 -2.28
CA THR A 410 -10.73 -24.05 -2.70
C THR A 410 -10.53 -22.57 -2.39
N VAL A 411 -10.88 -21.73 -3.34
CA VAL A 411 -10.73 -20.27 -3.27
C VAL A 411 -12.05 -19.62 -3.61
N GLU A 412 -12.50 -18.70 -2.77
CA GLU A 412 -13.53 -17.73 -3.11
C GLU A 412 -12.91 -16.35 -3.14
N ALA A 413 -13.12 -15.61 -4.23
CA ALA A 413 -12.74 -14.20 -4.34
C ALA A 413 -13.98 -13.34 -4.47
N ARG A 414 -14.00 -12.20 -3.79
CA ARG A 414 -15.05 -11.18 -3.92
C ARG A 414 -14.41 -9.81 -4.09
N ALA A 415 -15.05 -8.89 -4.78
CA ALA A 415 -14.60 -7.52 -4.94
C ALA A 415 -15.76 -6.55 -5.17
N ARG A 416 -15.52 -5.27 -4.93
CA ARG A 416 -16.43 -4.18 -5.27
C ARG A 416 -16.54 -4.02 -6.79
N GLU A 417 -15.42 -4.10 -7.50
CA GLU A 417 -15.34 -4.05 -8.97
C GLU A 417 -15.33 -5.47 -9.56
N PRO A 418 -15.60 -5.64 -10.88
CA PRO A 418 -15.50 -6.95 -11.51
C PRO A 418 -14.14 -7.60 -11.33
N LEU A 419 -14.13 -8.89 -11.10
CA LEU A 419 -12.91 -9.70 -11.02
C LEU A 419 -12.39 -10.03 -12.43
N GLU A 420 -11.07 -10.26 -12.53
CA GLU A 420 -10.39 -10.69 -13.74
C GLU A 420 -10.09 -12.19 -13.70
N LYS A 421 -9.31 -12.59 -12.68
CA LYS A 421 -8.87 -13.99 -12.53
C LYS A 421 -8.40 -14.32 -11.12
N ILE A 422 -8.43 -15.62 -10.81
CA ILE A 422 -7.72 -16.23 -9.68
C ILE A 422 -6.54 -17.04 -10.22
N GLU A 423 -5.40 -16.96 -9.57
CA GLU A 423 -4.23 -17.80 -9.85
C GLU A 423 -3.78 -18.50 -8.57
N ILE A 424 -3.52 -19.81 -8.70
CA ILE A 424 -2.85 -20.61 -7.66
C ILE A 424 -1.39 -20.72 -8.08
N VAL A 425 -0.51 -20.26 -7.20
CA VAL A 425 0.94 -20.21 -7.39
C VAL A 425 1.59 -21.18 -6.43
N ALA A 426 2.49 -22.03 -6.90
CA ALA A 426 3.30 -22.89 -6.06
C ALA A 426 4.77 -22.76 -6.47
N ASN A 427 5.64 -22.53 -5.50
CA ASN A 427 7.07 -22.26 -5.72
C ASN A 427 7.35 -21.26 -6.86
N GLY A 428 6.53 -20.19 -6.93
CA GLY A 428 6.65 -19.12 -7.93
C GLY A 428 6.02 -19.45 -9.30
N GLN A 429 5.55 -20.66 -9.51
CA GLN A 429 4.91 -21.09 -10.76
C GLN A 429 3.38 -20.98 -10.67
N VAL A 430 2.76 -20.42 -11.69
CA VAL A 430 1.28 -20.44 -11.81
C VAL A 430 0.86 -21.85 -12.20
N ILE A 431 0.36 -22.61 -11.23
CA ILE A 431 -0.08 -23.99 -11.43
C ILE A 431 -1.57 -24.12 -11.71
N GLY A 432 -2.33 -23.03 -11.56
CA GLY A 432 -3.75 -22.95 -11.91
C GLY A 432 -4.14 -21.50 -12.18
N GLN A 433 -4.85 -21.27 -13.28
CA GLN A 433 -5.42 -19.97 -13.64
C GLN A 433 -6.89 -20.15 -13.99
N PHE A 434 -7.74 -19.34 -13.38
CA PHE A 434 -9.18 -19.37 -13.53
C PHE A 434 -9.67 -17.96 -13.87
N LEU A 435 -10.27 -17.81 -15.04
CA LEU A 435 -10.83 -16.53 -15.49
C LEU A 435 -12.19 -16.31 -14.83
N ALA A 436 -12.44 -15.11 -14.35
CA ALA A 436 -13.73 -14.75 -13.81
C ALA A 436 -14.78 -14.65 -14.94
N PRO A 437 -16.03 -15.07 -14.70
CA PRO A 437 -17.13 -14.75 -15.62
C PRO A 437 -17.22 -13.24 -15.89
N GLN A 438 -17.69 -12.85 -17.06
CA GLN A 438 -17.80 -11.45 -17.43
C GLN A 438 -18.66 -10.68 -16.42
N GLY A 439 -18.12 -9.61 -15.85
CA GLY A 439 -18.80 -8.76 -14.89
C GLY A 439 -18.95 -9.36 -13.48
N ALA A 440 -18.43 -10.56 -13.23
CA ALA A 440 -18.53 -11.21 -11.92
C ALA A 440 -17.75 -10.44 -10.86
N ARG A 441 -18.40 -10.13 -9.74
CA ARG A 441 -17.82 -9.52 -8.53
C ARG A 441 -17.50 -10.55 -7.46
N SER A 442 -17.89 -11.81 -7.67
CA SER A 442 -17.56 -12.97 -6.86
C SER A 442 -17.50 -14.21 -7.74
N PHE A 443 -16.50 -15.06 -7.53
CA PHE A 443 -16.47 -16.40 -8.09
C PHE A 443 -15.56 -17.33 -7.30
N GLN A 444 -15.72 -18.62 -7.52
CA GLN A 444 -14.97 -19.66 -6.84
C GLN A 444 -14.10 -20.42 -7.83
N ALA A 445 -12.96 -20.90 -7.34
CA ALA A 445 -12.06 -21.76 -8.08
C ALA A 445 -11.56 -22.87 -7.15
N GLU A 446 -11.27 -24.02 -7.70
CA GLU A 446 -10.72 -25.15 -6.95
C GLU A 446 -9.67 -25.89 -7.76
N ARG A 447 -8.72 -26.50 -7.06
CA ARG A 447 -7.69 -27.34 -7.66
C ARG A 447 -7.16 -28.36 -6.67
N THR A 448 -6.97 -29.59 -7.16
CA THR A 448 -6.19 -30.60 -6.45
C THR A 448 -4.80 -30.66 -7.07
N LEU A 449 -3.76 -30.68 -6.25
CA LEU A 449 -2.36 -30.76 -6.65
C LEU A 449 -1.63 -31.85 -5.85
N ALA A 450 -0.57 -32.41 -6.43
CA ALA A 450 0.37 -33.28 -5.73
C ALA A 450 1.31 -32.39 -4.89
N ALA A 451 1.20 -32.52 -3.56
CA ALA A 451 1.91 -31.63 -2.64
C ALA A 451 3.41 -31.90 -2.58
N GLY A 452 3.84 -33.11 -2.87
CA GLY A 452 5.24 -33.55 -2.78
C GLY A 452 6.22 -32.82 -3.70
N TYR A 453 5.72 -32.12 -4.70
CA TYR A 453 6.56 -31.35 -5.63
C TYR A 453 6.79 -29.88 -5.20
N TYR A 454 6.10 -29.40 -4.15
CA TYR A 454 6.12 -28.00 -3.77
C TYR A 454 6.31 -27.83 -2.26
N THR A 455 7.00 -26.78 -1.85
CA THR A 455 7.22 -26.43 -0.43
C THR A 455 6.21 -25.41 0.08
N TRP A 456 5.56 -24.68 -0.82
CA TRP A 456 4.52 -23.72 -0.51
C TRP A 456 3.59 -23.47 -1.69
N LEU A 457 2.39 -23.01 -1.38
CA LEU A 457 1.48 -22.43 -2.36
C LEU A 457 0.94 -21.09 -1.84
N ALA A 458 0.51 -20.23 -2.75
CA ALA A 458 -0.25 -19.02 -2.48
C ALA A 458 -1.33 -18.83 -3.53
N VAL A 459 -2.31 -17.99 -3.20
CA VAL A 459 -3.38 -17.60 -4.12
C VAL A 459 -3.27 -16.11 -4.36
N ARG A 460 -3.40 -15.71 -5.62
CA ARG A 460 -3.54 -14.31 -6.00
C ARG A 460 -4.77 -14.11 -6.87
N CYS A 461 -5.43 -12.96 -6.69
CA CYS A 461 -6.61 -12.58 -7.43
C CYS A 461 -6.43 -11.19 -8.00
N TYR A 462 -6.87 -11.01 -9.24
CA TYR A 462 -6.85 -9.71 -9.92
C TYR A 462 -8.27 -9.20 -10.11
N GLY A 463 -8.49 -7.93 -9.80
CA GLY A 463 -9.70 -7.19 -10.15
C GLY A 463 -9.49 -6.35 -11.41
N LYS A 464 -10.55 -6.11 -12.17
CA LYS A 464 -10.50 -5.20 -13.31
C LYS A 464 -10.37 -3.76 -12.84
N SER A 465 -9.48 -3.01 -13.48
CA SER A 465 -9.31 -1.58 -13.28
C SER A 465 -8.68 -0.96 -14.54
N GLU A 466 -9.09 0.25 -14.88
CA GLU A 466 -8.51 1.00 -16.00
C GLU A 466 -7.28 1.80 -15.59
N SER A 467 -7.19 2.18 -14.33
CA SER A 467 -6.16 3.11 -13.85
C SER A 467 -5.01 2.45 -13.09
N THR A 468 -5.24 1.31 -12.44
CA THR A 468 -4.26 0.65 -11.56
C THR A 468 -4.35 -0.87 -11.66
N ILE A 469 -3.51 -1.58 -10.94
CA ILE A 469 -3.61 -3.05 -10.79
C ILE A 469 -4.26 -3.35 -9.44
N ARG A 470 -5.46 -3.93 -9.48
CA ARG A 470 -6.15 -4.45 -8.30
C ARG A 470 -5.68 -5.86 -8.03
N LEU A 471 -5.07 -6.07 -6.90
CA LEU A 471 -4.44 -7.35 -6.54
C LEU A 471 -4.80 -7.73 -5.10
N ALA A 472 -5.12 -9.00 -4.91
CA ALA A 472 -5.03 -9.64 -3.60
C ALA A 472 -4.05 -10.80 -3.66
N HIS A 473 -3.26 -10.98 -2.60
CA HIS A 473 -2.28 -12.06 -2.49
C HIS A 473 -2.29 -12.66 -1.08
N SER A 474 -2.51 -13.96 -0.98
CA SER A 474 -2.52 -14.67 0.31
C SER A 474 -1.11 -14.82 0.89
N ARG A 475 -1.03 -15.05 2.21
CA ARG A 475 0.19 -15.61 2.77
C ARG A 475 0.50 -16.96 2.12
N PRO A 476 1.79 -17.38 2.07
CA PRO A 476 2.15 -18.71 1.61
C PRO A 476 1.64 -19.77 2.59
N ILE A 477 1.02 -20.80 2.04
CA ILE A 477 0.55 -22.00 2.75
C ILE A 477 1.65 -23.05 2.60
N PRO A 478 2.24 -23.54 3.70
CA PRO A 478 3.32 -24.52 3.61
C PRO A 478 2.82 -25.86 3.08
N LEU A 479 3.64 -26.50 2.27
CA LEU A 479 3.46 -27.87 1.78
C LEU A 479 4.66 -28.73 2.20
N ALA A 480 4.47 -30.04 2.25
CA ALA A 480 5.48 -30.98 2.73
C ALA A 480 6.45 -31.48 1.64
N GLY A 481 6.37 -30.92 0.44
CA GLY A 481 7.21 -31.33 -0.68
C GLY A 481 8.64 -30.80 -0.63
N THR A 482 9.34 -30.99 -1.73
CA THR A 482 10.75 -30.59 -1.89
C THR A 482 10.89 -29.57 -3.02
N TRP A 483 11.90 -28.72 -2.92
CA TRP A 483 12.26 -27.74 -3.95
C TRP A 483 13.78 -27.59 -3.99
N ASN A 484 14.33 -27.48 -5.19
CA ASN A 484 15.75 -27.15 -5.35
C ASN A 484 15.93 -25.62 -5.39
N PRO A 485 16.48 -24.99 -4.35
CA PRO A 485 16.59 -23.54 -4.27
C PRO A 485 17.80 -22.99 -5.03
N ARG A 486 18.54 -23.80 -5.76
CA ARG A 486 19.85 -23.45 -6.35
C ARG A 486 19.78 -22.22 -7.25
N GLU A 487 18.78 -22.14 -8.13
CA GLU A 487 18.63 -20.98 -9.04
C GLU A 487 18.31 -19.70 -8.28
N ASP A 488 17.46 -19.78 -7.26
CA ASP A 488 17.10 -18.63 -6.44
C ASP A 488 18.28 -18.16 -5.58
N ALA A 489 19.06 -19.08 -5.03
CA ALA A 489 20.27 -18.79 -4.29
C ALA A 489 21.36 -18.17 -5.19
N LEU A 490 21.53 -18.69 -6.40
CA LEU A 490 22.45 -18.13 -7.39
C LEU A 490 22.07 -16.71 -7.81
N PHE A 491 20.78 -16.45 -8.01
CA PHE A 491 20.25 -15.13 -8.34
C PHE A 491 20.66 -14.08 -7.28
N PHE A 492 20.47 -14.37 -5.99
CA PHE A 492 20.85 -13.46 -4.92
C PHE A 492 22.37 -13.39 -4.70
N THR A 493 23.09 -14.45 -4.94
CA THR A 493 24.57 -14.44 -4.92
C THR A 493 25.11 -13.46 -5.97
N HIS A 494 24.54 -13.46 -7.19
CA HIS A 494 24.90 -12.49 -8.24
C HIS A 494 24.52 -11.07 -7.86
N TRP A 495 23.32 -10.85 -7.29
CA TRP A 495 22.91 -9.52 -6.83
C TRP A 495 23.85 -8.95 -5.77
N ILE A 496 24.23 -9.76 -4.78
CA ILE A 496 25.17 -9.29 -3.74
C ILE A 496 26.56 -9.04 -4.32
N LYS A 497 27.00 -9.83 -5.31
CA LYS A 497 28.26 -9.56 -6.01
C LYS A 497 28.20 -8.20 -6.71
N GLU A 498 27.15 -7.91 -7.45
CA GLU A 498 26.92 -6.62 -8.12
C GLU A 498 26.95 -5.47 -7.10
N LEU A 499 26.26 -5.62 -5.97
CA LEU A 499 26.26 -4.65 -4.88
C LEU A 499 27.66 -4.41 -4.28
N ALA A 500 28.44 -5.47 -4.09
CA ALA A 500 29.79 -5.40 -3.58
C ALA A 500 30.75 -4.71 -4.60
N ASP A 501 30.58 -4.98 -5.88
CA ASP A 501 31.38 -4.36 -6.95
C ASP A 501 31.09 -2.85 -7.02
N GLN A 502 29.81 -2.44 -6.88
CA GLN A 502 29.44 -1.02 -6.76
C GLN A 502 30.08 -0.37 -5.53
N ALA A 503 30.05 -1.03 -4.37
CA ALA A 503 30.65 -0.51 -3.14
C ALA A 503 32.19 -0.35 -3.22
N ARG A 504 32.87 -1.17 -4.05
CA ARG A 504 34.32 -1.06 -4.28
C ARG A 504 34.66 0.03 -5.28
N SER A 505 33.84 0.21 -6.32
CA SER A 505 34.13 1.14 -7.44
C SER A 505 33.69 2.58 -7.17
N ASP A 506 32.68 2.79 -6.31
CA ASP A 506 32.17 4.11 -5.96
C ASP A 506 32.90 4.68 -4.74
N SER A 507 33.91 5.52 -4.98
CA SER A 507 34.72 6.15 -3.94
C SER A 507 33.94 7.17 -3.09
N GLU A 508 32.82 7.70 -3.60
CA GLU A 508 32.00 8.70 -2.91
C GLU A 508 30.91 8.07 -2.03
N ARG A 509 30.71 6.77 -2.17
CA ARG A 509 29.67 6.01 -1.45
C ARG A 509 29.89 5.97 0.06
N PHE A 510 31.15 6.00 0.47
CA PHE A 510 31.57 5.92 1.87
C PHE A 510 32.55 7.06 2.20
N ARG A 511 32.42 7.60 3.40
CA ARG A 511 33.27 8.68 3.88
C ARG A 511 34.68 8.21 4.22
N TYR A 512 34.78 6.98 4.74
CA TYR A 512 36.03 6.36 5.19
C TYR A 512 36.15 4.92 4.65
N PRO A 513 37.37 4.44 4.38
CA PRO A 513 37.59 3.04 3.98
C PRO A 513 37.00 2.02 4.96
N ALA A 514 37.09 2.29 6.27
CA ALA A 514 36.54 1.40 7.29
C ALA A 514 35.02 1.22 7.21
N GLU A 515 34.28 2.25 6.78
CA GLU A 515 32.83 2.16 6.55
C GLU A 515 32.53 1.19 5.41
N ARG A 516 33.27 1.33 4.30
CA ARG A 516 33.18 0.43 3.15
C ARG A 516 33.52 -1.01 3.54
N ASP A 517 34.59 -1.20 4.28
CA ASP A 517 35.04 -2.54 4.67
C ASP A 517 34.03 -3.22 5.60
N THR A 518 33.39 -2.46 6.50
CA THR A 518 32.28 -2.92 7.34
C THR A 518 31.12 -3.42 6.47
N VAL A 519 30.67 -2.62 5.48
CA VAL A 519 29.57 -2.96 4.60
C VAL A 519 29.92 -4.16 3.70
N LEU A 520 31.13 -4.20 3.14
CA LEU A 520 31.60 -5.36 2.36
C LEU A 520 31.64 -6.65 3.20
N GLY A 521 31.96 -6.55 4.49
CA GLY A 521 31.90 -7.67 5.42
C GLY A 521 30.48 -8.24 5.57
N LEU A 522 29.46 -7.38 5.65
CA LEU A 522 28.05 -7.80 5.65
C LEU A 522 27.63 -8.46 4.34
N TYR A 523 28.06 -7.90 3.21
CA TYR A 523 27.76 -8.48 1.89
C TYR A 523 28.38 -9.86 1.72
N GLU A 524 29.61 -10.07 2.21
CA GLU A 524 30.23 -11.39 2.17
C GLU A 524 29.52 -12.41 3.08
N GLN A 525 29.07 -12.01 4.27
CA GLN A 525 28.26 -12.87 5.13
C GLN A 525 26.95 -13.29 4.45
N ALA A 526 26.24 -12.33 3.84
CA ALA A 526 25.02 -12.61 3.11
C ALA A 526 25.27 -13.51 1.88
N ARG A 527 26.38 -13.28 1.15
CA ARG A 527 26.77 -14.13 0.02
C ARG A 527 26.98 -15.58 0.44
N ARG A 528 27.63 -15.81 1.61
CA ARG A 528 27.82 -17.16 2.16
C ARG A 528 26.50 -17.84 2.47
N PHE A 529 25.56 -17.13 3.10
CA PHE A 529 24.21 -17.64 3.37
C PHE A 529 23.55 -18.22 2.11
N TYR A 530 23.59 -17.46 0.99
CA TYR A 530 23.00 -17.94 -0.26
C TYR A 530 23.84 -19.07 -0.91
N SER A 531 25.16 -18.99 -0.81
CA SER A 531 26.03 -20.06 -1.32
C SER A 531 25.75 -21.40 -0.63
N ASP A 532 25.53 -21.40 0.69
CA ASP A 532 25.21 -22.59 1.46
C ASP A 532 23.85 -23.19 1.06
N LYS A 533 22.90 -22.35 0.59
CA LYS A 533 21.61 -22.80 0.07
C LYS A 533 21.69 -23.48 -1.30
N MET A 534 22.79 -23.33 -2.03
CA MET A 534 22.96 -24.00 -3.34
C MET A 534 23.21 -25.51 -3.22
N GLY A 535 23.50 -26.01 -2.01
CA GLY A 535 23.90 -27.40 -1.80
C GLY A 535 25.29 -27.72 -2.35
N PRO A 536 25.78 -28.94 -2.15
CA PRO A 536 27.03 -29.36 -2.74
C PRO A 536 26.94 -29.32 -4.28
N SER A 537 28.03 -28.89 -4.91
CA SER A 537 28.20 -28.79 -6.37
C SER A 537 28.16 -30.15 -7.04
#